data_f829f14014281198c2b845f67ce59afa
#
_entry.id   f829f14014281198c2b845f67ce59afa
#
_cell.length_a   1.000
_cell.length_b   1.000
_cell.length_c   1.000
_cell.angle_alpha   90.00
_cell.angle_beta   90.00
_cell.angle_gamma   90.00
#
_symmetry.space_group_name_H-M   'P 1'
#
loop_
_entity.id
_entity.type
_entity.pdbx_description
1 polymer ?
#
loop_
_entity_poly.entity_id
_entity_poly.type
_entity_poly.pdbx_seq_one_letter_code
_entity_poly.pdbx_strand_id
1 'polypeptide(L)'
;MNKTSFLGGMLTVVRKEWLDFYRDRRTFLLSLLMAPLLYPLIFLGIGKLTEMRAETQLEKDLALPVVGMEHAPNLIALLRSYGIEAEKAPADIEDRIRAQQEDLALVIDKDFAEDWRNGKPAKVDIVTDTTRRNADVAVARVSKVIEGYGKAVGSLRLLVRGIDPGIAAPLNLGTRDLATAEAKRSSFMAMLLPLILTIFAFIGGAHLAMDTTAGERERQSLAPLLATTVPRAALVGGKM
;
A
#
# COMPACT_ATOMS: atom_id res chain seq x y z
N MET A 1 -39.43 3.38 -51.39
CA MET A 1 -38.63 3.76 -50.20
C MET A 1 -37.81 2.55 -49.77
N ASN A 2 -36.55 2.51 -50.17
CA ASN A 2 -35.64 1.43 -49.77
C ASN A 2 -35.46 1.50 -48.24
N LYS A 3 -36.00 0.47 -47.55
CA LYS A 3 -35.68 0.26 -46.10
C LYS A 3 -34.16 -0.07 -46.03
N THR A 4 -33.37 0.93 -45.76
CA THR A 4 -31.98 0.65 -45.36
C THR A 4 -32.06 -0.34 -44.22
N SER A 5 -31.47 -1.52 -44.38
CA SER A 5 -31.49 -2.57 -43.40
C SER A 5 -31.00 -1.96 -42.08
N PHE A 6 -31.65 -2.23 -40.95
CA PHE A 6 -31.22 -1.80 -39.61
C PHE A 6 -29.72 -1.98 -39.41
N LEU A 7 -29.21 -3.15 -39.80
CA LEU A 7 -27.78 -3.49 -39.74
C LEU A 7 -26.91 -2.60 -40.64
N GLY A 8 -27.38 -2.28 -41.86
CA GLY A 8 -26.64 -1.39 -42.77
C GLY A 8 -26.54 0.04 -42.23
N GLY A 9 -27.61 0.57 -41.65
CA GLY A 9 -27.61 1.86 -40.99
C GLY A 9 -26.68 1.90 -39.76
N MET A 10 -26.76 0.87 -38.92
CA MET A 10 -25.91 0.72 -37.75
C MET A 10 -24.41 0.66 -38.13
N LEU A 11 -24.02 -0.16 -39.11
CA LEU A 11 -22.67 -0.28 -39.61
C LEU A 11 -22.13 1.04 -40.18
N THR A 12 -22.96 1.80 -40.83
CA THR A 12 -22.57 3.12 -41.37
C THR A 12 -22.26 4.11 -40.24
N VAL A 13 -23.08 4.09 -39.18
CA VAL A 13 -22.84 4.91 -37.96
C VAL A 13 -21.56 4.46 -37.25
N VAL A 14 -21.39 3.17 -36.99
CA VAL A 14 -20.17 2.63 -36.38
C VAL A 14 -18.91 3.06 -37.15
N ARG A 15 -18.94 2.93 -38.49
CA ARG A 15 -17.82 3.34 -39.35
C ARG A 15 -17.55 4.83 -39.25
N LYS A 16 -18.58 5.66 -39.24
CA LYS A 16 -18.46 7.12 -39.07
C LYS A 16 -17.82 7.45 -37.72
N GLU A 17 -18.37 6.92 -36.61
CA GLU A 17 -17.82 7.16 -35.27
C GLU A 17 -16.36 6.72 -35.14
N TRP A 18 -16.00 5.55 -35.72
CA TRP A 18 -14.63 5.05 -35.74
C TRP A 18 -13.69 5.97 -36.52
N LEU A 19 -14.13 6.48 -37.67
CA LEU A 19 -13.32 7.43 -38.46
C LEU A 19 -13.16 8.77 -37.74
N ASP A 20 -14.20 9.27 -37.11
CA ASP A 20 -14.16 10.52 -36.37
C ASP A 20 -13.22 10.39 -35.16
N PHE A 21 -13.28 9.29 -34.41
CA PHE A 21 -12.35 8.97 -33.32
C PHE A 21 -10.88 8.91 -33.80
N TYR A 22 -10.62 8.24 -34.91
CA TYR A 22 -9.26 8.13 -35.47
C TYR A 22 -8.74 9.47 -36.00
N ARG A 23 -9.64 10.32 -36.52
CA ARG A 23 -9.31 11.64 -37.03
C ARG A 23 -9.01 12.67 -35.96
N ASP A 24 -9.63 12.53 -34.79
CA ASP A 24 -9.34 13.34 -33.62
C ASP A 24 -8.07 12.82 -32.90
N ARG A 25 -6.93 13.21 -33.48
CA ARG A 25 -5.60 12.81 -32.95
C ARG A 25 -5.41 13.18 -31.47
N ARG A 26 -6.04 14.25 -31.01
CA ARG A 26 -5.92 14.71 -29.63
C ARG A 26 -6.64 13.78 -28.68
N THR A 27 -7.90 13.47 -28.96
CA THR A 27 -8.70 12.55 -28.16
C THR A 27 -8.14 11.13 -28.24
N PHE A 28 -7.71 10.68 -29.43
CA PHE A 28 -7.05 9.39 -29.62
C PHE A 28 -5.76 9.26 -28.79
N LEU A 29 -4.85 10.24 -28.85
CA LEU A 29 -3.61 10.24 -28.08
C LEU A 29 -3.87 10.31 -26.58
N LEU A 30 -4.78 11.16 -26.13
CA LEU A 30 -5.09 11.32 -24.71
C LEU A 30 -5.80 10.08 -24.14
N SER A 31 -6.77 9.53 -24.85
CA SER A 31 -7.56 8.38 -24.35
C SER A 31 -6.83 7.05 -24.48
N LEU A 32 -6.12 6.83 -25.58
CA LEU A 32 -5.51 5.53 -25.90
C LEU A 32 -4.06 5.41 -25.42
N LEU A 33 -3.29 6.50 -25.44
CA LEU A 33 -1.86 6.47 -25.14
C LEU A 33 -1.52 7.01 -23.75
N MET A 34 -2.09 8.17 -23.39
CA MET A 34 -1.72 8.80 -22.11
C MET A 34 -2.20 7.99 -20.92
N ALA A 35 -3.40 7.46 -20.96
CA ALA A 35 -3.93 6.72 -19.83
C ALA A 35 -3.16 5.40 -19.58
N PRO A 36 -2.93 4.49 -20.56
CA PRO A 36 -2.14 3.27 -20.34
C PRO A 36 -0.69 3.51 -19.94
N LEU A 37 -0.12 4.66 -20.32
CA LEU A 37 1.28 4.98 -20.03
C LEU A 37 1.45 5.70 -18.68
N LEU A 38 0.54 6.63 -18.39
CA LEU A 38 0.62 7.49 -17.21
C LEU A 38 0.44 6.71 -15.90
N TYR A 39 -0.53 5.78 -15.86
CA TYR A 39 -0.80 5.02 -14.63
C TYR A 39 0.32 4.06 -14.23
N PRO A 40 0.90 3.23 -15.12
CA PRO A 40 2.09 2.46 -14.77
C PRO A 40 3.25 3.33 -14.32
N LEU A 41 3.45 4.49 -14.93
CA LEU A 41 4.51 5.42 -14.54
C LEU A 41 4.29 5.98 -13.12
N ILE A 42 3.05 6.36 -12.82
CA ILE A 42 2.66 6.83 -11.48
C ILE A 42 2.85 5.70 -10.44
N PHE A 43 2.40 4.47 -10.74
CA PHE A 43 2.55 3.32 -9.83
C PHE A 43 4.01 2.95 -9.60
N LEU A 44 4.84 2.97 -10.65
CA LEU A 44 6.28 2.76 -10.51
C LEU A 44 6.93 3.88 -9.68
N GLY A 45 6.52 5.12 -9.90
CA GLY A 45 7.00 6.27 -9.12
C GLY A 45 6.62 6.18 -7.65
N ILE A 46 5.35 5.84 -7.35
CA ILE A 46 4.87 5.65 -5.99
C ILE A 46 5.56 4.44 -5.34
N GLY A 47 5.72 3.32 -6.06
CA GLY A 47 6.41 2.14 -5.57
C GLY A 47 7.85 2.46 -5.16
N LYS A 48 8.59 3.16 -6.02
CA LYS A 48 9.96 3.58 -5.74
C LYS A 48 10.04 4.59 -4.58
N LEU A 49 9.08 5.50 -4.50
CA LEU A 49 9.02 6.47 -3.41
C LEU A 49 8.71 5.82 -2.05
N THR A 50 7.85 4.80 -2.03
CA THR A 50 7.55 4.02 -0.81
C THR A 50 8.74 3.18 -0.38
N GLU A 51 9.47 2.58 -1.30
CA GLU A 51 10.70 1.84 -1.01
C GLU A 51 11.78 2.76 -0.40
N MET A 52 12.04 3.91 -1.02
CA MET A 52 12.99 4.91 -0.50
C MET A 52 12.56 5.45 0.88
N ARG A 53 11.26 5.64 1.11
CA ARG A 53 10.76 6.08 2.43
C ARG A 53 10.89 4.99 3.48
N ALA A 54 10.67 3.73 3.13
CA ALA A 54 10.85 2.60 4.04
C ALA A 54 12.32 2.46 4.47
N GLU A 55 13.27 2.56 3.54
CA GLU A 55 14.70 2.56 3.84
C GLU A 55 15.08 3.74 4.75
N THR A 56 14.62 4.95 4.42
CA THR A 56 14.90 6.15 5.22
C THR A 56 14.29 6.08 6.62
N GLN A 57 13.14 5.44 6.79
CA GLN A 57 12.51 5.26 8.11
C GLN A 57 13.24 4.22 8.97
N LEU A 58 13.88 3.21 8.35
CA LEU A 58 14.69 2.23 9.07
C LEU A 58 16.02 2.83 9.55
N GLU A 59 16.56 3.84 8.87
CA GLU A 59 17.81 4.52 9.21
C GLU A 59 17.63 5.73 10.13
N LYS A 60 16.41 6.29 10.24
CA LYS A 60 16.14 7.40 11.15
C LYS A 60 16.19 6.96 12.59
N ASP A 61 16.80 7.79 13.43
CA ASP A 61 16.70 7.67 14.88
C ASP A 61 15.23 7.71 15.28
N LEU A 62 14.79 6.67 15.96
CA LEU A 62 13.42 6.53 16.44
C LEU A 62 13.35 7.07 17.86
N ALA A 63 12.69 8.22 18.04
CA ALA A 63 12.36 8.70 19.38
C ALA A 63 11.33 7.76 20.01
N LEU A 64 11.66 7.20 21.17
CA LEU A 64 10.82 6.24 21.91
C LEU A 64 10.56 6.77 23.31
N PRO A 65 9.36 7.26 23.60
CA PRO A 65 8.96 7.58 24.96
C PRO A 65 8.95 6.31 25.83
N VAL A 66 9.67 6.35 26.98
CA VAL A 66 9.79 5.21 27.88
C VAL A 66 9.37 5.60 29.30
N VAL A 67 8.46 4.84 29.86
CA VAL A 67 8.07 4.89 31.27
C VAL A 67 8.92 3.88 32.04
N GLY A 68 9.52 4.30 33.16
CA GLY A 68 10.34 3.40 34.01
C GLY A 68 11.74 3.11 33.44
N MET A 69 12.35 4.05 32.73
CA MET A 69 13.72 3.90 32.17
C MET A 69 14.76 3.47 33.21
N GLU A 70 14.60 3.94 34.44
CA GLU A 70 15.49 3.66 35.57
C GLU A 70 15.51 2.19 35.99
N HIS A 71 14.47 1.42 35.64
CA HIS A 71 14.38 0.01 36.01
C HIS A 71 15.17 -0.92 35.10
N ALA A 72 15.51 -0.46 33.86
CA ALA A 72 16.20 -1.27 32.87
C ALA A 72 17.31 -0.55 32.11
N PRO A 73 18.38 -0.04 32.77
CA PRO A 73 19.40 0.77 32.13
C PRO A 73 20.14 0.03 30.99
N ASN A 74 20.36 -1.27 31.11
CA ASN A 74 20.99 -2.07 30.06
C ASN A 74 20.12 -2.21 28.79
N LEU A 75 18.81 -2.33 28.97
CA LEU A 75 17.86 -2.38 27.87
C LEU A 75 17.85 -1.02 27.14
N ILE A 76 17.86 0.08 27.87
CA ILE A 76 17.92 1.43 27.31
C ILE A 76 19.21 1.65 26.52
N ALA A 77 20.37 1.21 27.07
CA ALA A 77 21.65 1.30 26.37
C ALA A 77 21.63 0.49 25.07
N LEU A 78 21.03 -0.70 25.08
CA LEU A 78 20.86 -1.51 23.88
C LEU A 78 19.97 -0.82 22.84
N LEU A 79 18.82 -0.30 23.24
CA LEU A 79 17.92 0.41 22.32
C LEU A 79 18.64 1.54 21.60
N ARG A 80 19.43 2.33 22.34
CA ARG A 80 20.27 3.40 21.76
C ARG A 80 21.29 2.89 20.76
N SER A 81 21.90 1.73 21.00
CA SER A 81 22.86 1.13 20.06
C SER A 81 22.23 0.69 18.73
N TYR A 82 20.91 0.55 18.70
CA TYR A 82 20.12 0.26 17.48
C TYR A 82 19.45 1.50 16.87
N GLY A 83 19.89 2.72 17.26
CA GLY A 83 19.31 3.97 16.75
C GLY A 83 17.88 4.21 17.25
N ILE A 84 17.56 3.72 18.47
CA ILE A 84 16.29 4.00 19.13
C ILE A 84 16.60 4.92 20.32
N GLU A 85 16.29 6.20 20.16
CA GLU A 85 16.50 7.18 21.21
C GLU A 85 15.41 7.08 22.25
N ALA A 86 15.75 6.44 23.39
CA ALA A 86 14.85 6.35 24.51
C ALA A 86 14.79 7.68 25.26
N GLU A 87 13.62 8.26 25.34
CA GLU A 87 13.33 9.52 26.03
C GLU A 87 12.37 9.26 27.20
N LYS A 88 12.42 10.14 28.23
CA LYS A 88 11.49 10.00 29.35
C LYS A 88 10.07 10.31 28.89
N ALA A 89 9.17 9.33 29.07
CA ALA A 89 7.77 9.53 28.71
C ALA A 89 7.10 10.58 29.61
N PRO A 90 6.24 11.43 29.04
CA PRO A 90 5.37 12.30 29.83
C PRO A 90 4.35 11.47 30.64
N ALA A 91 3.81 12.05 31.71
CA ALA A 91 2.86 11.35 32.58
C ALA A 91 1.53 11.00 31.90
N ASP A 92 1.18 11.74 30.85
CA ASP A 92 -0.05 11.60 30.04
C ASP A 92 0.17 10.81 28.74
N ILE A 93 1.20 9.94 28.68
CA ILE A 93 1.61 9.28 27.44
C ILE A 93 0.48 8.46 26.78
N GLU A 94 -0.34 7.76 27.57
CA GLU A 94 -1.47 6.99 27.03
C GLU A 94 -2.51 7.87 26.36
N ASP A 95 -2.81 9.04 26.94
CA ASP A 95 -3.76 10.00 26.36
C ASP A 95 -3.19 10.64 25.10
N ARG A 96 -1.88 10.88 25.05
CA ARG A 96 -1.19 11.33 23.83
C ARG A 96 -1.24 10.30 22.69
N ILE A 97 -1.07 9.02 23.01
CA ILE A 97 -1.22 7.95 22.03
C ILE A 97 -2.66 7.90 21.53
N ARG A 98 -3.66 7.96 22.43
CA ARG A 98 -5.09 8.04 22.02
C ARG A 98 -5.41 9.29 21.21
N ALA A 99 -4.78 10.44 21.54
CA ALA A 99 -4.91 11.69 20.80
C ALA A 99 -4.07 11.72 19.51
N GLN A 100 -3.39 10.63 19.16
CA GLN A 100 -2.55 10.49 17.97
C GLN A 100 -1.35 11.46 17.90
N GLN A 101 -0.89 11.95 19.05
CA GLN A 101 0.29 12.80 19.17
C GLN A 101 1.59 12.00 19.23
N GLU A 102 1.51 10.76 19.74
CA GLU A 102 2.61 9.79 19.79
C GLU A 102 2.17 8.48 19.13
N ASP A 103 3.12 7.77 18.50
CA ASP A 103 2.82 6.54 17.77
C ASP A 103 2.91 5.31 18.68
N LEU A 104 3.84 5.30 19.63
CA LEU A 104 4.06 4.21 20.57
C LEU A 104 4.80 4.72 21.82
N ALA A 105 4.75 3.93 22.88
CA ALA A 105 5.58 4.10 24.07
C ALA A 105 6.00 2.74 24.63
N LEU A 106 7.11 2.70 25.34
CA LEU A 106 7.57 1.55 26.08
C LEU A 106 7.29 1.74 27.57
N VAL A 107 6.64 0.77 28.17
CA VAL A 107 6.37 0.76 29.63
C VAL A 107 7.15 -0.38 30.27
N ILE A 108 8.08 -0.02 31.15
CA ILE A 108 8.90 -0.96 31.91
C ILE A 108 8.33 -1.05 33.30
N ASP A 109 7.95 -2.26 33.72
CA ASP A 109 7.38 -2.48 35.03
C ASP A 109 8.39 -2.13 36.14
N LYS A 110 7.87 -1.62 37.26
CA LYS A 110 8.68 -1.29 38.46
C LYS A 110 9.45 -2.48 39.00
N ASP A 111 8.89 -3.67 38.90
CA ASP A 111 9.45 -4.92 39.40
C ASP A 111 10.46 -5.54 38.41
N PHE A 112 10.67 -4.91 37.24
CA PHE A 112 11.58 -5.38 36.18
C PHE A 112 12.97 -5.73 36.72
N ALA A 113 13.58 -4.84 37.49
CA ALA A 113 14.96 -5.03 37.97
C ALA A 113 15.08 -6.20 38.96
N GLU A 114 14.02 -6.46 39.74
CA GLU A 114 13.99 -7.58 40.69
C GLU A 114 13.75 -8.90 39.94
N ASP A 115 12.76 -8.97 39.08
CA ASP A 115 12.46 -10.16 38.27
C ASP A 115 13.66 -10.53 37.38
N TRP A 116 14.30 -9.52 36.78
CA TRP A 116 15.48 -9.72 35.96
C TRP A 116 16.64 -10.36 36.75
N ARG A 117 16.92 -9.88 37.97
CA ARG A 117 17.97 -10.42 38.84
C ARG A 117 17.63 -11.82 39.30
N ASN A 118 16.38 -12.09 39.62
CA ASN A 118 15.89 -13.39 40.07
C ASN A 118 15.74 -14.43 38.94
N GLY A 119 16.05 -14.05 37.70
CA GLY A 119 15.93 -14.94 36.56
C GLY A 119 14.51 -15.22 36.11
N LYS A 120 13.54 -14.45 36.60
CA LYS A 120 12.15 -14.49 36.19
C LYS A 120 11.94 -13.69 34.88
N PRO A 121 10.84 -13.94 34.17
CA PRO A 121 10.43 -13.07 33.03
C PRO A 121 10.10 -11.67 33.55
N ALA A 122 10.87 -10.67 33.13
CA ALA A 122 10.62 -9.29 33.48
C ALA A 122 9.65 -8.66 32.45
N LYS A 123 8.68 -7.88 32.94
CA LYS A 123 7.59 -7.37 32.13
C LYS A 123 7.95 -6.05 31.45
N VAL A 124 7.73 -6.01 30.13
CA VAL A 124 7.86 -4.81 29.30
C VAL A 124 6.70 -4.79 28.32
N ASP A 125 5.95 -3.71 28.28
CA ASP A 125 4.81 -3.54 27.40
C ASP A 125 5.08 -2.45 26.37
N ILE A 126 4.72 -2.70 25.12
CA ILE A 126 4.66 -1.67 24.06
C ILE A 126 3.21 -1.19 23.98
N VAL A 127 3.00 0.09 24.28
CA VAL A 127 1.69 0.74 24.20
C VAL A 127 1.59 1.45 22.87
N THR A 128 0.57 1.14 22.09
CA THR A 128 0.34 1.72 20.76
C THR A 128 -1.14 1.70 20.41
N ASP A 129 -1.54 2.52 19.45
CA ASP A 129 -2.86 2.47 18.83
C ASP A 129 -2.78 1.67 17.51
N THR A 130 -3.32 0.44 17.52
CA THR A 130 -3.29 -0.48 16.38
C THR A 130 -4.12 -0.02 15.18
N THR A 131 -4.91 1.06 15.31
CA THR A 131 -5.63 1.65 14.18
C THR A 131 -4.71 2.44 13.26
N ARG A 132 -3.50 2.75 13.70
CA ARG A 132 -2.48 3.52 12.95
C ARG A 132 -1.45 2.63 12.28
N ARG A 133 -1.53 2.51 10.96
CA ARG A 133 -0.54 1.77 10.16
C ARG A 133 0.88 2.32 10.24
N ASN A 134 1.04 3.61 10.54
CA ASN A 134 2.37 4.21 10.64
C ASN A 134 3.17 3.72 11.86
N ALA A 135 2.48 3.29 12.92
CA ALA A 135 3.11 2.73 14.12
C ALA A 135 3.69 1.32 13.89
N ASP A 136 3.15 0.56 12.93
CA ASP A 136 3.51 -0.86 12.72
C ASP A 136 5.01 -1.07 12.51
N VAL A 137 5.68 -0.19 11.74
CA VAL A 137 7.11 -0.29 11.46
C VAL A 137 7.94 -0.02 12.72
N ALA A 138 7.56 1.01 13.47
CA ALA A 138 8.24 1.38 14.72
C ALA A 138 8.04 0.31 15.80
N VAL A 139 6.81 -0.19 15.98
CA VAL A 139 6.50 -1.31 16.88
C VAL A 139 7.30 -2.55 16.52
N ALA A 140 7.33 -2.94 15.24
CA ALA A 140 8.09 -4.11 14.79
C ALA A 140 9.61 -3.94 15.04
N ARG A 141 10.16 -2.73 14.82
CA ARG A 141 11.57 -2.44 15.09
C ARG A 141 11.90 -2.57 16.57
N VAL A 142 11.10 -1.95 17.45
CA VAL A 142 11.28 -2.01 18.91
C VAL A 142 11.11 -3.44 19.43
N SER A 143 10.04 -4.14 19.02
CA SER A 143 9.77 -5.53 19.40
C SER A 143 10.94 -6.45 19.02
N LYS A 144 11.45 -6.33 17.79
CA LYS A 144 12.57 -7.16 17.31
C LYS A 144 13.84 -6.98 18.16
N VAL A 145 14.15 -5.75 18.56
CA VAL A 145 15.31 -5.46 19.42
C VAL A 145 15.11 -6.05 20.82
N ILE A 146 13.94 -5.85 21.43
CA ILE A 146 13.62 -6.35 22.76
C ILE A 146 13.58 -7.88 22.80
N GLU A 147 12.94 -8.51 21.82
CA GLU A 147 12.92 -9.97 21.70
C GLU A 147 14.32 -10.55 21.48
N GLY A 148 15.14 -9.91 20.63
CA GLY A 148 16.52 -10.30 20.42
C GLY A 148 17.34 -10.23 21.70
N TYR A 149 17.15 -9.17 22.49
CA TYR A 149 17.77 -9.03 23.80
C TYR A 149 17.33 -10.13 24.78
N GLY A 150 16.02 -10.38 24.87
CA GLY A 150 15.48 -11.43 25.71
C GLY A 150 16.04 -12.81 25.35
N LYS A 151 16.11 -13.14 24.06
CA LYS A 151 16.70 -14.39 23.57
C LYS A 151 18.18 -14.50 23.90
N ALA A 152 18.96 -13.45 23.67
CA ALA A 152 20.39 -13.43 23.96
C ALA A 152 20.68 -13.65 25.45
N VAL A 153 19.98 -12.91 26.34
CA VAL A 153 20.15 -13.07 27.78
C VAL A 153 19.63 -14.42 28.26
N GLY A 154 18.51 -14.91 27.71
CA GLY A 154 18.01 -16.26 28.01
C GLY A 154 19.05 -17.33 27.68
N SER A 155 19.66 -17.26 26.50
CA SER A 155 20.73 -18.17 26.09
C SER A 155 21.94 -18.11 27.00
N LEU A 156 22.38 -16.92 27.39
CA LEU A 156 23.48 -16.75 28.33
C LEU A 156 23.17 -17.35 29.71
N ARG A 157 21.94 -17.17 30.19
CA ARG A 157 21.51 -17.77 31.48
C ARG A 157 21.51 -19.30 31.45
N LEU A 158 21.16 -19.91 30.33
CA LEU A 158 21.21 -21.36 30.13
C LEU A 158 22.67 -21.85 30.12
N LEU A 159 23.54 -21.17 29.37
CA LEU A 159 24.98 -21.50 29.30
C LEU A 159 25.66 -21.46 30.65
N VAL A 160 25.41 -20.42 31.46
CA VAL A 160 25.98 -20.32 32.83
C VAL A 160 25.52 -21.46 33.72
N ARG A 161 24.35 -22.05 33.45
CA ARG A 161 23.82 -23.22 34.15
C ARG A 161 24.30 -24.55 33.56
N GLY A 162 25.19 -24.53 32.56
CA GLY A 162 25.67 -25.71 31.86
C GLY A 162 24.63 -26.37 30.95
N ILE A 163 23.59 -25.64 30.56
CA ILE A 163 22.53 -26.10 29.70
C ILE A 163 22.72 -25.51 28.30
N ASP A 164 22.68 -26.37 27.28
CA ASP A 164 22.76 -25.91 25.89
C ASP A 164 21.51 -25.09 25.53
N PRO A 165 21.68 -23.83 25.07
CA PRO A 165 20.56 -23.00 24.62
C PRO A 165 19.70 -23.62 23.52
N GLY A 166 20.26 -24.52 22.71
CA GLY A 166 19.54 -25.25 21.65
C GLY A 166 18.35 -26.05 22.18
N ILE A 167 18.36 -26.41 23.47
CA ILE A 167 17.22 -27.10 24.12
C ILE A 167 15.97 -26.22 24.15
N ALA A 168 16.15 -24.90 24.30
CA ALA A 168 15.04 -23.95 24.32
C ALA A 168 14.51 -23.61 22.91
N ALA A 169 15.26 -23.95 21.84
CA ALA A 169 14.89 -23.74 20.45
C ALA A 169 15.17 -24.99 19.61
N PRO A 170 14.41 -26.09 19.83
CA PRO A 170 14.67 -27.39 19.19
C PRO A 170 14.42 -27.41 17.67
N LEU A 171 13.75 -26.38 17.15
CA LEU A 171 13.44 -26.22 15.73
C LEU A 171 14.06 -24.95 15.20
N ASN A 172 14.81 -25.06 14.11
CA ASN A 172 15.26 -23.91 13.32
C ASN A 172 14.40 -23.80 12.06
N LEU A 173 13.37 -22.96 12.10
CA LEU A 173 12.49 -22.70 10.97
C LEU A 173 13.15 -21.73 10.00
N GLY A 174 13.64 -22.24 8.88
CA GLY A 174 14.09 -21.43 7.76
C GLY A 174 13.02 -21.35 6.67
N THR A 175 12.76 -20.15 6.16
CA THR A 175 11.94 -19.98 4.96
C THR A 175 12.85 -19.80 3.77
N ARG A 176 12.71 -20.69 2.76
CA ARG A 176 13.46 -20.59 1.50
C ARG A 176 12.51 -20.08 0.42
N ASP A 177 12.65 -18.82 0.07
CA ASP A 177 11.90 -18.22 -1.04
C ASP A 177 12.56 -18.66 -2.37
N LEU A 178 11.82 -19.45 -3.16
CA LEU A 178 12.26 -19.90 -4.47
C LEU A 178 11.77 -19.01 -5.61
N ALA A 179 11.04 -17.94 -5.29
CA ALA A 179 10.52 -17.04 -6.30
C ALA A 179 11.66 -16.22 -6.91
N THR A 180 11.83 -16.35 -8.23
CA THR A 180 12.75 -15.50 -9.00
C THR A 180 12.25 -14.05 -9.02
N ALA A 181 13.16 -13.09 -9.26
CA ALA A 181 12.76 -11.68 -9.44
C ALA A 181 11.75 -11.51 -10.58
N GLU A 182 11.86 -12.32 -11.62
CA GLU A 182 10.94 -12.34 -12.76
C GLU A 182 9.55 -12.86 -12.35
N ALA A 183 9.49 -13.94 -11.56
CA ALA A 183 8.24 -14.49 -11.04
C ALA A 183 7.52 -13.47 -10.12
N LYS A 184 8.25 -12.74 -9.29
CA LYS A 184 7.70 -11.68 -8.44
C LYS A 184 7.14 -10.53 -9.27
N ARG A 185 7.87 -10.10 -10.32
CA ARG A 185 7.40 -9.06 -11.25
C ARG A 185 6.18 -9.53 -12.05
N SER A 186 6.18 -10.75 -12.55
CA SER A 186 5.03 -11.26 -13.32
C SER A 186 3.79 -11.42 -12.45
N SER A 187 3.92 -11.87 -11.21
CA SER A 187 2.82 -11.96 -10.25
C SER A 187 2.24 -10.57 -9.93
N PHE A 188 3.09 -9.58 -9.73
CA PHE A 188 2.67 -8.19 -9.53
C PHE A 188 1.95 -7.63 -10.77
N MET A 189 2.48 -7.88 -11.97
CA MET A 189 1.84 -7.48 -13.22
C MET A 189 0.51 -8.18 -13.45
N ALA A 190 0.42 -9.47 -13.15
CA ALA A 190 -0.82 -10.24 -13.27
C ALA A 190 -1.95 -9.72 -12.36
N MET A 191 -1.60 -9.16 -11.22
CA MET A 191 -2.56 -8.52 -10.31
C MET A 191 -2.96 -7.11 -10.81
N LEU A 192 -2.00 -6.33 -11.29
CA LEU A 192 -2.20 -4.93 -11.71
C LEU A 192 -2.88 -4.81 -13.07
N LEU A 193 -2.53 -5.65 -14.04
CA LEU A 193 -3.01 -5.55 -15.41
C LEU A 193 -4.54 -5.61 -15.53
N PRO A 194 -5.25 -6.59 -14.91
CA PRO A 194 -6.71 -6.63 -14.96
C PRO A 194 -7.37 -5.40 -14.35
N LEU A 195 -6.82 -4.91 -13.23
CA LEU A 195 -7.31 -3.71 -12.55
C LEU A 195 -7.18 -2.47 -13.45
N ILE A 196 -6.01 -2.28 -14.03
CA ILE A 196 -5.72 -1.18 -14.95
C ILE A 196 -6.63 -1.25 -16.18
N LEU A 197 -6.75 -2.42 -16.81
CA LEU A 197 -7.61 -2.62 -17.98
C LEU A 197 -9.09 -2.31 -17.66
N THR A 198 -9.58 -2.72 -16.49
CA THR A 198 -10.97 -2.45 -16.05
C THR A 198 -11.19 -0.95 -15.87
N ILE A 199 -10.27 -0.26 -15.21
CA ILE A 199 -10.34 1.20 -15.02
C ILE A 199 -10.31 1.92 -16.38
N PHE A 200 -9.45 1.49 -17.29
CA PHE A 200 -9.38 2.09 -18.63
C PHE A 200 -10.61 1.85 -19.47
N ALA A 201 -11.16 0.63 -19.44
CA ALA A 201 -12.39 0.32 -20.15
C ALA A 201 -13.53 1.21 -19.65
N PHE A 202 -13.60 1.44 -18.34
CA PHE A 202 -14.64 2.28 -17.76
C PHE A 202 -14.45 3.76 -18.08
N ILE A 203 -13.24 4.32 -17.87
CA ILE A 203 -12.97 5.75 -18.10
C ILE A 203 -13.04 6.06 -19.60
N GLY A 204 -12.43 5.23 -20.45
CA GLY A 204 -12.43 5.42 -21.90
C GLY A 204 -13.83 5.31 -22.49
N GLY A 205 -14.58 4.29 -22.04
CA GLY A 205 -15.97 4.11 -22.46
C GLY A 205 -16.90 5.25 -22.03
N ALA A 206 -16.76 5.73 -20.78
CA ALA A 206 -17.53 6.87 -20.30
C ALA A 206 -17.24 8.16 -21.08
N HIS A 207 -15.96 8.42 -21.37
CA HIS A 207 -15.56 9.62 -22.12
C HIS A 207 -16.10 9.58 -23.55
N LEU A 208 -15.97 8.43 -24.22
CA LEU A 208 -16.50 8.23 -25.56
C LEU A 208 -18.03 8.35 -25.58
N ALA A 209 -18.72 7.76 -24.61
CA ALA A 209 -20.18 7.86 -24.49
C ALA A 209 -20.66 9.30 -24.29
N MET A 210 -19.93 10.09 -23.49
CA MET A 210 -20.23 11.52 -23.31
C MET A 210 -20.03 12.32 -24.59
N ASP A 211 -18.93 12.11 -25.31
CA ASP A 211 -18.65 12.85 -26.55
C ASP A 211 -19.64 12.49 -27.66
N THR A 212 -19.98 11.23 -27.82
CA THR A 212 -20.95 10.77 -28.86
C THR A 212 -22.39 11.13 -28.57
N THR A 213 -22.73 11.55 -27.35
CA THR A 213 -24.10 11.92 -26.94
C THR A 213 -24.21 13.42 -26.63
N ALA A 214 -23.59 13.88 -25.57
CA ALA A 214 -23.61 15.27 -25.13
C ALA A 214 -22.84 16.17 -26.09
N GLY A 215 -21.70 15.74 -26.60
CA GLY A 215 -20.88 16.49 -27.56
C GLY A 215 -21.62 16.78 -28.87
N GLU A 216 -22.42 15.84 -29.39
CA GLU A 216 -23.23 16.11 -30.58
C GLU A 216 -24.37 17.10 -30.31
N ARG A 217 -24.91 17.10 -29.12
CA ARG A 217 -25.95 18.07 -28.70
C ARG A 217 -25.38 19.49 -28.62
N GLU A 218 -24.19 19.63 -28.05
CA GLU A 218 -23.48 20.91 -27.96
C GLU A 218 -23.07 21.46 -29.33
N ARG A 219 -22.63 20.58 -30.22
CA ARG A 219 -22.26 20.92 -31.60
C ARG A 219 -23.47 21.12 -32.53
N GLN A 220 -24.71 20.99 -32.02
CA GLN A 220 -25.96 21.09 -32.77
C GLN A 220 -26.08 20.10 -33.93
N SER A 221 -25.28 19.04 -33.98
CA SER A 221 -25.24 18.01 -35.02
C SER A 221 -26.32 16.92 -34.82
N LEU A 222 -26.93 16.85 -33.65
CA LEU A 222 -27.97 15.85 -33.33
C LEU A 222 -29.23 16.05 -34.16
N ALA A 223 -29.68 17.29 -34.40
CA ALA A 223 -30.92 17.56 -35.16
C ALA A 223 -30.81 17.14 -36.64
N PRO A 224 -29.75 17.44 -37.39
CA PRO A 224 -29.52 16.91 -38.72
C PRO A 224 -29.46 15.37 -38.75
N LEU A 225 -28.85 14.74 -37.75
CA LEU A 225 -28.70 13.29 -37.64
C LEU A 225 -30.07 12.62 -37.49
N LEU A 226 -30.95 13.19 -36.66
CA LEU A 226 -32.31 12.70 -36.43
C LEU A 226 -33.24 12.92 -37.63
N ALA A 227 -32.91 13.82 -38.53
CA ALA A 227 -33.62 14.06 -39.79
C ALA A 227 -33.25 13.07 -40.90
N THR A 228 -32.27 12.20 -40.71
CA THR A 228 -31.88 11.14 -41.63
C THR A 228 -32.93 10.03 -41.72
N THR A 229 -32.92 9.27 -42.81
CA THR A 229 -33.80 8.12 -43.03
C THR A 229 -33.42 6.87 -42.21
N VAL A 230 -32.39 6.95 -41.37
CA VAL A 230 -31.91 5.84 -40.55
C VAL A 230 -32.81 5.68 -39.33
N PRO A 231 -33.24 4.46 -38.98
CA PRO A 231 -34.04 4.22 -37.78
C PRO A 231 -33.30 4.68 -36.52
N ARG A 232 -34.01 5.37 -35.60
CA ARG A 232 -33.41 5.90 -34.35
C ARG A 232 -32.67 4.83 -33.52
N ALA A 233 -33.26 3.61 -33.49
CA ALA A 233 -32.65 2.48 -32.79
C ALA A 233 -31.31 2.05 -33.42
N ALA A 234 -31.15 2.19 -34.75
CA ALA A 234 -29.90 1.91 -35.44
C ALA A 234 -28.83 3.02 -35.18
N LEU A 235 -29.27 4.27 -35.01
CA LEU A 235 -28.39 5.38 -34.60
C LEU A 235 -27.83 5.15 -33.19
N VAL A 236 -28.70 4.79 -32.24
CA VAL A 236 -28.29 4.52 -30.85
C VAL A 236 -27.35 3.30 -30.79
N GLY A 237 -27.76 2.18 -31.44
CA GLY A 237 -26.97 0.96 -31.47
C GLY A 237 -25.61 1.10 -32.19
N GLY A 238 -25.51 2.05 -33.14
CA GLY A 238 -24.26 2.32 -33.82
C GLY A 238 -23.31 3.23 -33.05
N LYS A 239 -23.79 3.90 -31.98
CA LYS A 239 -23.01 4.76 -31.07
C LYS A 239 -22.56 4.05 -29.81
N MET A 240 -23.23 2.94 -29.45
CA MET A 240 -22.82 2.05 -28.37
C MET A 240 -21.84 0.99 -28.83
#